data_591a32a0e64cfb969a0bd28289666772
#
_entry.id   591a32a0e64cfb969a0bd28289666772
#
_cell.length_a   1.000
_cell.length_b   1.000
_cell.length_c   1.000
_cell.angle_alpha   90.00
_cell.angle_beta   90.00
_cell.angle_gamma   90.00
#
_symmetry.space_group_name_H-M   'P 1'
#
loop_
_entity.id
_entity.type
_entity.pdbx_description
1 polymer ?
#
loop_
_entity_poly.entity_id
_entity_poly.type
_entity_poly.pdbx_seq_one_letter_code
_entity_poly.pdbx_strand_id
1 'polypeptide(L)'
;MPEVLDTYDYLIVGAGPAGCLLANRLSADPANRVLLLEAGGPDNYPWIHIPVGYLYCIGNPRTDWCFDTDEVPGLKGRSLKYPRGKVLGGCSSINGMIYMRGQARDYDQWVAEGNPGWSWRELLPLFRRMEDHFAGTSEMHGAGGEWRVERQRLSWKLLDAFQQAAAQTGIASVEDFNGGDNEGCGYFQVNQRGGVRWNASKGFLRGIAQRANLTVLTHAEVQRVLLEDGRARALSVRWQGRERRFEARREIVLSAGAIGSPCLLQRSGIGPQDLLERLGAGVVHELPGVGGNLQDHLQLRMIYKVDGVPTLNQIAGSLWGKLGMGLRYLASRSGPLSMAPSQLGAFARSDPQQPSANLEYHVQPLSLDRFGEPLHTFPAFTASVCDLRPHSRGTVRIRSLDPGEAPSIQPNYLSDPRDLTVAADAIRLTRRIAAAPALAAFRPQEYKPGPEYRSEEDLQRAAAEIGTTIFHPAGTCRMGQGSQAVVDAQLRVHGIPGLRIADASIMPSLTSGNTCSPVLVIAEKAAQMILAERRREAAPQVLESAMAAGGKEAVEA
;
A
#
# COMPACT_ATOMS: atom_id res chain seq x y z
N MET A 1 -36.14 -6.64 7.85
CA MET A 1 -34.91 -7.05 7.17
C MET A 1 -34.60 -6.00 6.11
N PRO A 2 -33.34 -5.59 5.87
CA PRO A 2 -33.02 -4.68 4.77
C PRO A 2 -33.44 -5.30 3.43
N GLU A 3 -33.95 -4.45 2.54
CA GLU A 3 -34.41 -4.87 1.21
C GLU A 3 -33.20 -5.43 0.40
N VAL A 4 -33.35 -6.65 -0.15
CA VAL A 4 -32.35 -7.22 -1.07
C VAL A 4 -32.43 -6.44 -2.36
N LEU A 5 -31.40 -5.67 -2.68
CA LEU A 5 -31.38 -4.85 -3.90
C LEU A 5 -31.01 -5.65 -5.12
N ASP A 6 -29.99 -6.52 -5.03
CA ASP A 6 -29.52 -7.27 -6.19
C ASP A 6 -28.55 -8.40 -5.81
N THR A 7 -28.42 -9.39 -6.67
CA THR A 7 -27.54 -10.55 -6.51
C THR A 7 -26.44 -10.52 -7.57
N TYR A 8 -25.19 -10.68 -7.14
CA TYR A 8 -23.99 -10.69 -7.99
C TYR A 8 -23.24 -12.02 -7.84
N ASP A 9 -22.37 -12.35 -8.78
CA ASP A 9 -21.49 -13.49 -8.60
C ASP A 9 -20.38 -13.16 -7.60
N TYR A 10 -19.80 -11.96 -7.71
CA TYR A 10 -18.73 -11.49 -6.85
C TYR A 10 -19.05 -10.12 -6.26
N LEU A 11 -18.86 -9.99 -4.94
CA LEU A 11 -18.89 -8.73 -4.22
C LEU A 11 -17.48 -8.37 -3.79
N ILE A 12 -16.96 -7.20 -4.23
CA ILE A 12 -15.62 -6.71 -3.90
C ILE A 12 -15.77 -5.50 -2.97
N VAL A 13 -15.15 -5.55 -1.80
CA VAL A 13 -15.24 -4.51 -0.78
C VAL A 13 -13.97 -3.66 -0.76
N GLY A 14 -14.10 -2.38 -1.11
CA GLY A 14 -13.01 -1.41 -1.20
C GLY A 14 -12.46 -1.31 -2.63
N ALA A 15 -12.54 -0.10 -3.21
CA ALA A 15 -11.99 0.21 -4.53
C ALA A 15 -10.57 0.81 -4.45
N GLY A 16 -9.75 0.27 -3.55
CA GLY A 16 -8.30 0.49 -3.54
C GLY A 16 -7.59 -0.19 -4.72
N PRO A 17 -6.24 -0.21 -4.75
CA PRO A 17 -5.48 -0.86 -5.83
C PRO A 17 -5.95 -2.29 -6.11
N ALA A 18 -6.10 -3.10 -5.06
CA ALA A 18 -6.55 -4.49 -5.19
C ALA A 18 -7.96 -4.60 -5.75
N GLY A 19 -8.93 -3.88 -5.17
CA GLY A 19 -10.33 -3.98 -5.60
C GLY A 19 -10.56 -3.48 -7.02
N CYS A 20 -9.86 -2.41 -7.45
CA CYS A 20 -9.91 -1.95 -8.84
C CYS A 20 -9.41 -3.01 -9.82
N LEU A 21 -8.31 -3.69 -9.50
CA LEU A 21 -7.75 -4.75 -10.32
C LEU A 21 -8.68 -5.99 -10.34
N LEU A 22 -9.16 -6.42 -9.17
CA LEU A 22 -10.08 -7.55 -9.06
C LEU A 22 -11.35 -7.32 -9.89
N ALA A 23 -11.95 -6.12 -9.80
CA ALA A 23 -13.11 -5.76 -10.59
C ALA A 23 -12.83 -5.85 -12.10
N ASN A 24 -11.65 -5.41 -12.54
CA ASN A 24 -11.20 -5.52 -13.93
C ASN A 24 -11.12 -7.00 -14.37
N ARG A 25 -10.43 -7.83 -13.59
CA ARG A 25 -10.17 -9.23 -13.97
C ARG A 25 -11.42 -10.10 -13.89
N LEU A 26 -12.23 -9.98 -12.84
CA LEU A 26 -13.41 -10.80 -12.63
C LEU A 26 -14.54 -10.45 -13.61
N SER A 27 -14.70 -9.18 -13.98
CA SER A 27 -15.69 -8.74 -14.96
C SER A 27 -15.26 -8.91 -16.43
N ALA A 28 -14.04 -9.43 -16.68
CA ALA A 28 -13.58 -9.71 -18.04
C ALA A 28 -14.42 -10.82 -18.72
N ASP A 29 -14.93 -11.75 -17.94
CA ASP A 29 -15.92 -12.72 -18.39
C ASP A 29 -17.33 -12.10 -18.22
N PRO A 30 -18.08 -11.87 -19.32
CA PRO A 30 -19.40 -11.25 -19.27
C PRO A 30 -20.46 -12.08 -18.51
N ALA A 31 -20.21 -13.37 -18.29
CA ALA A 31 -21.06 -14.23 -17.48
C ALA A 31 -20.95 -13.96 -15.98
N ASN A 32 -19.95 -13.22 -15.52
CA ASN A 32 -19.78 -12.84 -14.12
C ASN A 32 -20.42 -11.48 -13.86
N ARG A 33 -21.41 -11.40 -13.01
CA ARG A 33 -21.90 -10.12 -12.45
C ARG A 33 -21.03 -9.72 -11.26
N VAL A 34 -20.39 -8.57 -11.36
CA VAL A 34 -19.43 -8.08 -10.35
C VAL A 34 -19.91 -6.76 -9.76
N LEU A 35 -19.93 -6.66 -8.44
CA LEU A 35 -20.16 -5.42 -7.70
C LEU A 35 -18.89 -5.00 -6.97
N LEU A 36 -18.45 -3.76 -7.22
CA LEU A 36 -17.37 -3.10 -6.49
C LEU A 36 -17.95 -2.00 -5.61
N LEU A 37 -17.69 -2.07 -4.30
CA LEU A 37 -18.18 -1.15 -3.28
C LEU A 37 -17.05 -0.28 -2.74
N GLU A 38 -17.21 1.05 -2.75
CA GLU A 38 -16.26 2.02 -2.20
C GLU A 38 -16.96 2.95 -1.22
N ALA A 39 -16.39 3.06 -0.01
CA ALA A 39 -16.92 3.93 1.04
C ALA A 39 -16.76 5.42 0.70
N GLY A 40 -15.68 5.78 0.01
CA GLY A 40 -15.42 7.14 -0.46
C GLY A 40 -16.13 7.49 -1.76
N GLY A 41 -15.87 8.71 -2.23
CA GLY A 41 -16.41 9.24 -3.48
C GLY A 41 -15.61 8.87 -4.73
N PRO A 42 -16.02 9.37 -5.90
CA PRO A 42 -15.26 9.25 -7.14
C PRO A 42 -13.95 10.04 -7.07
N ASP A 43 -12.96 9.62 -7.87
CA ASP A 43 -11.63 10.27 -7.96
C ASP A 43 -11.63 11.54 -8.83
N ASN A 44 -12.66 12.40 -8.67
CA ASN A 44 -12.85 13.62 -9.47
C ASN A 44 -12.27 14.89 -8.81
N TYR A 45 -11.63 14.77 -7.65
CA TYR A 45 -10.97 15.89 -7.00
C TYR A 45 -9.67 16.24 -7.76
N PRO A 46 -9.50 17.47 -8.30
CA PRO A 46 -8.38 17.79 -9.19
C PRO A 46 -6.99 17.50 -8.62
N TRP A 47 -6.82 17.67 -7.31
CA TRP A 47 -5.55 17.46 -6.62
C TRP A 47 -5.11 15.97 -6.59
N ILE A 48 -6.03 15.04 -6.76
CA ILE A 48 -5.67 13.62 -6.94
C ILE A 48 -4.80 13.44 -8.19
N HIS A 49 -5.05 14.21 -9.24
CA HIS A 49 -4.42 14.02 -10.54
C HIS A 49 -3.09 14.77 -10.70
N ILE A 50 -2.90 15.84 -9.97
CA ILE A 50 -1.65 16.60 -9.93
C ILE A 50 -0.71 15.90 -8.95
N PRO A 51 0.51 15.47 -9.34
CA PRO A 51 1.37 14.67 -8.49
C PRO A 51 1.62 15.23 -7.09
N VAL A 52 1.95 16.53 -6.97
CA VAL A 52 2.15 17.18 -5.67
C VAL A 52 0.85 17.34 -4.87
N GLY A 53 -0.28 17.10 -5.49
CA GLY A 53 -1.61 17.28 -4.88
C GLY A 53 -1.91 16.32 -3.72
N TYR A 54 -1.07 15.29 -3.48
CA TYR A 54 -1.17 14.47 -2.27
C TYR A 54 -1.18 15.32 -0.99
N LEU A 55 -0.53 16.51 -1.00
CA LEU A 55 -0.53 17.47 0.10
C LEU A 55 -1.93 18.00 0.45
N TYR A 56 -2.86 17.99 -0.50
CA TYR A 56 -4.25 18.44 -0.34
C TYR A 56 -5.24 17.28 -0.21
N CYS A 57 -4.78 16.06 -0.43
CA CYS A 57 -5.58 14.84 -0.33
C CYS A 57 -5.42 14.17 1.04
N ILE A 58 -4.21 14.17 1.61
CA ILE A 58 -3.93 13.61 2.94
C ILE A 58 -4.47 14.58 4.01
N GLY A 59 -5.18 14.03 5.01
CA GLY A 59 -5.86 14.79 6.04
C GLY A 59 -7.16 15.48 5.56
N ASN A 60 -7.58 15.24 4.32
CA ASN A 60 -8.83 15.76 3.77
C ASN A 60 -9.92 14.68 3.83
N PRO A 61 -11.01 14.85 4.63
CA PRO A 61 -12.07 13.85 4.77
C PRO A 61 -12.77 13.45 3.46
N ARG A 62 -12.61 14.25 2.41
CA ARG A 62 -13.11 13.90 1.06
C ARG A 62 -12.36 12.73 0.44
N THR A 63 -11.07 12.55 0.78
CA THR A 63 -10.16 11.59 0.12
C THR A 63 -9.42 10.69 1.09
N ASP A 64 -9.51 10.96 2.40
CA ASP A 64 -8.77 10.30 3.46
C ASP A 64 -9.72 9.89 4.59
N TRP A 65 -9.50 8.72 5.18
CA TRP A 65 -10.19 8.28 6.41
C TRP A 65 -9.78 9.10 7.63
N CYS A 66 -8.64 9.81 7.55
CA CYS A 66 -8.09 10.65 8.63
C CYS A 66 -7.86 9.90 9.95
N PHE A 67 -7.39 8.65 9.87
CA PHE A 67 -7.06 7.89 11.08
C PHE A 67 -5.86 8.47 11.82
N ASP A 68 -5.85 8.24 13.14
CA ASP A 68 -4.70 8.44 14.02
C ASP A 68 -4.34 7.09 14.66
N THR A 69 -3.05 6.92 15.00
CA THR A 69 -2.65 5.81 15.88
C THR A 69 -3.04 6.12 17.32
N ASP A 70 -3.11 5.11 18.15
CA ASP A 70 -3.06 5.29 19.59
C ASP A 70 -1.69 5.87 19.98
N GLU A 71 -1.54 6.28 21.24
CA GLU A 71 -0.25 6.67 21.78
C GLU A 71 0.74 5.50 21.68
N VAL A 72 1.91 5.74 21.07
CA VAL A 72 2.95 4.74 20.86
C VAL A 72 4.06 4.89 21.88
N PRO A 73 4.21 3.97 22.86
CA PRO A 73 5.22 4.07 23.91
C PRO A 73 6.65 4.22 23.35
N GLY A 74 7.02 3.43 22.33
CA GLY A 74 8.33 3.51 21.67
C GLY A 74 8.61 4.84 20.95
N LEU A 75 7.59 5.67 20.76
CA LEU A 75 7.70 7.03 20.22
C LEU A 75 7.41 8.10 21.28
N LYS A 76 7.73 7.82 22.55
CA LYS A 76 7.49 8.73 23.70
C LYS A 76 6.02 9.12 23.88
N GLY A 77 5.09 8.20 23.65
CA GLY A 77 3.65 8.44 23.79
C GLY A 77 3.04 9.28 22.67
N ARG A 78 3.75 9.53 21.56
CA ARG A 78 3.17 10.28 20.43
C ARG A 78 2.15 9.44 19.67
N SER A 79 1.03 10.07 19.31
CA SER A 79 0.10 9.59 18.30
C SER A 79 0.52 10.13 16.93
N LEU A 80 0.36 9.32 15.88
CA LEU A 80 0.72 9.67 14.51
C LEU A 80 -0.51 9.72 13.62
N LYS A 81 -0.56 10.69 12.69
CA LYS A 81 -1.52 10.64 11.58
C LYS A 81 -1.29 9.40 10.72
N TYR A 82 -2.37 8.69 10.40
CA TYR A 82 -2.32 7.39 9.71
C TYR A 82 -3.24 7.37 8.47
N PRO A 83 -2.96 8.23 7.45
CA PRO A 83 -3.85 8.44 6.32
C PRO A 83 -4.10 7.17 5.51
N ARG A 84 -5.36 6.93 5.18
CA ARG A 84 -5.81 5.86 4.26
C ARG A 84 -6.80 6.42 3.26
N GLY A 85 -6.62 6.11 1.99
CA GLY A 85 -7.49 6.61 0.93
C GLY A 85 -8.96 6.20 1.11
N LYS A 86 -9.87 7.20 1.09
CA LYS A 86 -11.33 7.06 1.11
C LYS A 86 -11.90 7.63 -0.18
N VAL A 87 -11.60 6.97 -1.29
CA VAL A 87 -11.92 7.45 -2.64
C VAL A 87 -11.65 6.33 -3.64
N LEU A 88 -12.26 6.34 -4.83
CA LEU A 88 -11.89 5.43 -5.92
C LEU A 88 -10.37 5.46 -6.18
N GLY A 89 -9.78 4.28 -6.28
CA GLY A 89 -8.34 4.08 -6.34
C GLY A 89 -7.69 3.98 -4.95
N GLY A 90 -8.42 4.22 -3.85
CA GLY A 90 -7.92 4.10 -2.49
C GLY A 90 -6.62 4.87 -2.26
N CYS A 91 -5.66 4.24 -1.58
CA CYS A 91 -4.36 4.87 -1.31
C CYS A 91 -3.57 5.24 -2.57
N SER A 92 -3.77 4.59 -3.73
CA SER A 92 -3.10 5.00 -4.98
C SER A 92 -3.53 6.38 -5.48
N SER A 93 -4.67 6.90 -5.00
CA SER A 93 -5.16 8.25 -5.30
C SER A 93 -4.50 9.34 -4.43
N ILE A 94 -3.88 8.97 -3.29
CA ILE A 94 -3.30 9.92 -2.33
C ILE A 94 -1.84 9.63 -1.97
N ASN A 95 -1.24 8.54 -2.43
CA ASN A 95 0.13 8.12 -2.12
C ASN A 95 1.21 8.91 -2.88
N GLY A 96 2.47 8.57 -2.61
CA GLY A 96 3.66 9.16 -3.25
C GLY A 96 3.94 8.68 -4.67
N MET A 97 3.13 7.79 -5.25
CA MET A 97 3.30 7.26 -6.62
C MET A 97 4.60 6.49 -6.89
N ILE A 98 5.40 6.21 -5.88
CA ILE A 98 6.67 5.49 -6.05
C ILE A 98 6.36 4.05 -6.45
N TYR A 99 7.02 3.59 -7.54
CA TYR A 99 6.88 2.23 -8.04
C TYR A 99 7.97 1.34 -7.45
N MET A 100 7.57 0.43 -6.59
CA MET A 100 8.46 -0.55 -5.96
C MET A 100 7.79 -1.92 -5.94
N ARG A 101 8.56 -2.98 -6.25
CA ARG A 101 8.08 -4.38 -6.16
C ARG A 101 8.51 -5.07 -4.87
N GLY A 102 9.49 -4.52 -4.15
CA GLY A 102 10.19 -5.18 -3.07
C GLY A 102 11.35 -6.03 -3.58
N GLN A 103 11.89 -6.88 -2.73
CA GLN A 103 12.98 -7.82 -3.06
C GLN A 103 12.41 -9.20 -3.38
N ALA A 104 13.10 -9.97 -4.23
CA ALA A 104 12.74 -11.36 -4.54
C ALA A 104 12.61 -12.21 -3.27
N ARG A 105 13.55 -12.02 -2.33
CA ARG A 105 13.56 -12.72 -1.04
C ARG A 105 12.33 -12.44 -0.16
N ASP A 106 11.62 -11.33 -0.33
CA ASP A 106 10.41 -11.05 0.46
C ASP A 106 9.33 -12.10 0.17
N TYR A 107 9.16 -12.41 -1.10
CA TYR A 107 8.21 -13.39 -1.59
C TYR A 107 8.67 -14.84 -1.33
N ASP A 108 9.96 -15.11 -1.50
CA ASP A 108 10.53 -16.43 -1.17
C ASP A 108 10.44 -16.68 0.34
N GLN A 109 10.53 -15.66 1.19
CA GLN A 109 10.25 -15.72 2.61
C GLN A 109 8.79 -16.10 2.89
N TRP A 110 7.81 -15.56 2.13
CA TRP A 110 6.42 -15.95 2.28
C TRP A 110 6.22 -17.46 2.02
N VAL A 111 6.94 -18.02 1.03
CA VAL A 111 6.93 -19.47 0.79
C VAL A 111 7.55 -20.23 1.97
N ALA A 112 8.67 -19.76 2.50
CA ALA A 112 9.32 -20.37 3.67
C ALA A 112 8.43 -20.31 4.93
N GLU A 113 7.56 -19.32 5.03
CA GLU A 113 6.54 -19.15 6.07
C GLU A 113 5.28 -20.04 5.86
N GLY A 114 5.31 -20.96 4.87
CA GLY A 114 4.27 -21.94 4.64
C GLY A 114 3.20 -21.55 3.61
N ASN A 115 3.51 -20.59 2.73
CA ASN A 115 2.59 -20.12 1.70
C ASN A 115 3.07 -20.51 0.29
N PRO A 116 2.80 -21.74 -0.19
CA PRO A 116 3.21 -22.18 -1.52
C PRO A 116 2.52 -21.38 -2.62
N GLY A 117 3.23 -21.15 -3.71
CA GLY A 117 2.72 -20.39 -4.86
C GLY A 117 2.99 -18.89 -4.80
N TRP A 118 3.73 -18.39 -3.78
CA TRP A 118 4.00 -16.97 -3.58
C TRP A 118 5.47 -16.59 -3.77
N SER A 119 6.29 -17.44 -4.41
CA SER A 119 7.69 -17.13 -4.70
C SER A 119 7.83 -16.00 -5.72
N TRP A 120 8.98 -15.32 -5.68
CA TRP A 120 9.31 -14.31 -6.70
C TRP A 120 9.17 -14.85 -8.13
N ARG A 121 9.65 -16.07 -8.37
CA ARG A 121 9.57 -16.73 -9.68
C ARG A 121 8.13 -16.84 -10.19
N GLU A 122 7.18 -17.07 -9.30
CA GLU A 122 5.75 -17.20 -9.64
C GLU A 122 5.06 -15.84 -9.78
N LEU A 123 5.54 -14.82 -9.07
CA LEU A 123 4.92 -13.49 -9.07
C LEU A 123 5.50 -12.54 -10.12
N LEU A 124 6.75 -12.69 -10.52
CA LEU A 124 7.38 -11.83 -11.55
C LEU A 124 6.58 -11.78 -12.86
N PRO A 125 6.06 -12.91 -13.42
CA PRO A 125 5.21 -12.86 -14.60
C PRO A 125 3.92 -12.02 -14.41
N LEU A 126 3.38 -11.98 -13.18
CA LEU A 126 2.19 -11.21 -12.86
C LEU A 126 2.50 -9.71 -12.78
N PHE A 127 3.63 -9.33 -12.17
CA PHE A 127 4.11 -7.96 -12.21
C PHE A 127 4.28 -7.47 -13.65
N ARG A 128 4.95 -8.24 -14.50
CA ARG A 128 5.17 -7.90 -15.91
C ARG A 128 3.88 -7.78 -16.72
N ARG A 129 2.91 -8.64 -16.44
CA ARG A 129 1.60 -8.61 -17.13
C ARG A 129 0.82 -7.32 -16.90
N MET A 130 0.87 -6.79 -15.67
CA MET A 130 0.14 -5.58 -15.30
C MET A 130 0.84 -4.30 -15.76
N GLU A 131 2.13 -4.36 -15.99
CA GLU A 131 3.01 -3.20 -16.15
C GLU A 131 2.97 -2.63 -17.58
N ASP A 132 2.99 -1.30 -17.65
CA ASP A 132 3.30 -0.53 -18.86
C ASP A 132 4.53 0.34 -18.58
N HIS A 133 5.71 -0.28 -18.66
CA HIS A 133 6.99 0.35 -18.34
C HIS A 133 7.48 1.26 -19.46
N PHE A 134 8.00 2.45 -19.14
CA PHE A 134 8.44 3.46 -20.10
C PHE A 134 9.57 2.99 -21.02
N ALA A 135 10.42 2.07 -20.58
CA ALA A 135 11.52 1.52 -21.37
C ALA A 135 11.12 0.28 -22.22
N GLY A 136 9.84 -0.13 -22.16
CA GLY A 136 9.37 -1.30 -22.86
C GLY A 136 9.59 -2.62 -22.12
N THR A 137 9.52 -3.74 -22.84
CA THR A 137 9.63 -5.09 -22.29
C THR A 137 11.08 -5.51 -22.07
N SER A 138 11.34 -6.16 -20.96
CA SER A 138 12.62 -6.81 -20.62
C SER A 138 12.38 -8.11 -19.85
N GLU A 139 13.44 -8.75 -19.37
CA GLU A 139 13.31 -9.89 -18.44
C GLU A 139 12.58 -9.51 -17.16
N MET A 140 12.79 -8.28 -16.67
CA MET A 140 12.17 -7.79 -15.44
C MET A 140 10.91 -6.96 -15.67
N HIS A 141 10.74 -6.31 -16.82
CA HIS A 141 9.64 -5.38 -17.07
C HIS A 141 8.68 -5.84 -18.15
N GLY A 142 7.43 -5.38 -18.07
CA GLY A 142 6.38 -5.54 -19.05
C GLY A 142 6.01 -4.22 -19.73
N ALA A 143 5.32 -4.29 -20.84
CA ALA A 143 4.76 -3.14 -21.55
C ALA A 143 3.33 -3.44 -22.01
N GLY A 144 2.52 -2.38 -22.13
CA GLY A 144 1.13 -2.46 -22.59
C GLY A 144 0.12 -2.93 -21.55
N GLY A 145 0.53 -3.15 -20.29
CA GLY A 145 -0.38 -3.39 -19.18
C GLY A 145 -1.07 -2.12 -18.70
N GLU A 146 -1.92 -2.27 -17.72
CA GLU A 146 -2.74 -1.16 -17.21
C GLU A 146 -1.99 -0.25 -16.22
N TRP A 147 -0.89 -0.74 -15.59
CA TRP A 147 -0.16 -0.05 -14.55
C TRP A 147 1.06 0.70 -15.12
N ARG A 148 0.84 1.97 -15.46
CA ARG A 148 1.87 2.81 -16.06
C ARG A 148 2.99 3.14 -15.08
N VAL A 149 4.24 3.00 -15.55
CA VAL A 149 5.48 3.35 -14.85
C VAL A 149 6.29 4.29 -15.73
N GLU A 150 6.73 5.42 -15.16
CA GLU A 150 7.55 6.43 -15.85
C GLU A 150 8.75 6.87 -15.01
N ARG A 151 9.76 7.46 -15.69
CA ARG A 151 10.79 8.24 -15.01
C ARG A 151 10.18 9.53 -14.47
N GLN A 152 10.74 10.04 -13.38
CA GLN A 152 10.37 11.37 -12.88
C GLN A 152 10.74 12.46 -13.89
N ARG A 153 9.93 13.52 -13.95
CA ARG A 153 10.08 14.63 -14.91
C ARG A 153 10.83 15.82 -14.31
N LEU A 154 11.71 15.54 -13.35
CA LEU A 154 12.48 16.52 -12.60
C LEU A 154 13.71 15.87 -11.98
N SER A 155 14.83 16.59 -11.99
CA SER A 155 16.05 16.27 -11.23
C SER A 155 16.52 17.48 -10.43
N TRP A 156 17.35 17.27 -9.44
CA TRP A 156 17.91 18.29 -8.55
C TRP A 156 19.41 18.08 -8.36
N LYS A 157 20.20 19.14 -8.58
CA LYS A 157 21.66 19.07 -8.33
C LYS A 157 22.03 18.55 -6.95
N LEU A 158 21.21 18.90 -5.94
CA LEU A 158 21.40 18.44 -4.57
C LEU A 158 21.19 16.92 -4.44
N LEU A 159 20.19 16.37 -5.13
CA LEU A 159 19.92 14.92 -5.12
C LEU A 159 20.96 14.15 -5.95
N ASP A 160 21.43 14.72 -7.07
CA ASP A 160 22.52 14.13 -7.85
C ASP A 160 23.81 14.05 -7.03
N ALA A 161 24.10 15.08 -6.22
CA ALA A 161 25.20 15.07 -5.27
C ALA A 161 25.01 14.08 -4.12
N PHE A 162 23.76 13.91 -3.63
CA PHE A 162 23.46 12.89 -2.62
C PHE A 162 23.70 11.48 -3.18
N GLN A 163 23.33 11.21 -4.43
CA GLN A 163 23.59 9.93 -5.10
C GLN A 163 25.09 9.65 -5.19
N GLN A 164 25.89 10.67 -5.57
CA GLN A 164 27.35 10.56 -5.57
C GLN A 164 27.92 10.34 -4.16
N ALA A 165 27.38 11.03 -3.16
CA ALA A 165 27.78 10.86 -1.77
C ALA A 165 27.48 9.44 -1.26
N ALA A 166 26.31 8.89 -1.62
CA ALA A 166 25.96 7.50 -1.32
C ALA A 166 26.97 6.53 -1.97
N ALA A 167 27.35 6.75 -3.23
CA ALA A 167 28.37 5.94 -3.91
C ALA A 167 29.74 6.00 -3.20
N GLN A 168 30.13 7.18 -2.70
CA GLN A 168 31.35 7.35 -1.91
C GLN A 168 31.32 6.62 -0.56
N THR A 169 30.14 6.26 -0.05
CA THR A 169 29.97 5.45 1.17
C THR A 169 29.75 3.97 0.89
N GLY A 170 29.85 3.54 -0.38
CA GLY A 170 29.73 2.15 -0.79
C GLY A 170 28.33 1.73 -1.27
N ILE A 171 27.36 2.65 -1.40
CA ILE A 171 26.02 2.38 -1.94
C ILE A 171 26.04 2.67 -3.45
N ALA A 172 26.03 1.64 -4.28
CA ALA A 172 26.18 1.77 -5.73
C ALA A 172 25.05 2.62 -6.36
N SER A 173 25.37 3.38 -7.41
CA SER A 173 24.35 4.06 -8.21
C SER A 173 23.60 3.07 -9.08
N VAL A 174 22.26 3.16 -9.10
CA VAL A 174 21.38 2.30 -9.89
C VAL A 174 20.34 3.14 -10.63
N GLU A 175 19.86 2.64 -11.77
CA GLU A 175 18.75 3.26 -12.52
C GLU A 175 17.40 2.62 -12.22
N ASP A 176 17.41 1.40 -11.68
CA ASP A 176 16.20 0.60 -11.43
C ASP A 176 16.33 -0.21 -10.14
N PHE A 177 15.29 -0.16 -9.31
CA PHE A 177 15.19 -0.90 -8.05
C PHE A 177 14.34 -2.17 -8.18
N ASN A 178 13.77 -2.46 -9.36
CA ASN A 178 12.72 -3.46 -9.53
C ASN A 178 13.20 -4.76 -10.22
N GLY A 179 14.52 -5.00 -10.18
CA GLY A 179 15.18 -6.17 -10.76
C GLY A 179 15.23 -7.40 -9.83
N GLY A 180 14.50 -7.43 -8.71
CA GLY A 180 14.53 -8.53 -7.73
C GLY A 180 15.48 -8.28 -6.55
N ASP A 181 16.51 -7.44 -6.74
CA ASP A 181 17.32 -6.82 -5.70
C ASP A 181 17.22 -5.31 -5.87
N ASN A 182 17.00 -4.60 -4.77
CA ASN A 182 16.82 -3.16 -4.78
C ASN A 182 18.01 -2.39 -4.18
N GLU A 183 19.12 -3.05 -3.80
CA GLU A 183 20.30 -2.41 -3.20
C GLU A 183 20.94 -1.39 -4.16
N GLY A 184 21.10 -0.15 -3.71
CA GLY A 184 21.67 0.94 -4.50
C GLY A 184 21.03 2.29 -4.24
N CYS A 185 21.46 3.33 -4.96
CA CYS A 185 20.93 4.70 -4.88
C CYS A 185 20.57 5.22 -6.27
N GLY A 186 19.36 5.74 -6.46
CA GLY A 186 18.87 6.25 -7.74
C GLY A 186 17.55 7.00 -7.64
N TYR A 187 17.13 7.59 -8.75
CA TYR A 187 15.80 8.22 -8.82
C TYR A 187 14.71 7.15 -8.90
N PHE A 188 13.69 7.28 -8.05
CA PHE A 188 12.53 6.40 -8.09
C PHE A 188 11.78 6.50 -9.41
N GLN A 189 11.37 5.37 -9.94
CA GLN A 189 10.32 5.29 -10.96
C GLN A 189 8.96 5.56 -10.32
N VAL A 190 8.01 6.10 -11.10
CA VAL A 190 6.75 6.59 -10.57
C VAL A 190 5.54 6.16 -11.38
N ASN A 191 4.40 5.97 -10.71
CA ASN A 191 3.13 5.72 -11.33
C ASN A 191 2.49 7.03 -11.81
N GLN A 192 2.99 7.51 -12.93
CA GLN A 192 2.52 8.68 -13.65
C GLN A 192 2.36 8.37 -15.14
N ARG A 193 1.52 9.15 -15.82
CA ARG A 193 1.44 9.18 -17.28
C ARG A 193 1.50 10.62 -17.75
N GLY A 194 2.59 10.98 -18.43
CA GLY A 194 2.79 12.35 -18.91
C GLY A 194 2.76 13.41 -17.80
N GLY A 195 3.33 13.13 -16.60
CA GLY A 195 3.35 14.04 -15.46
C GLY A 195 2.01 14.18 -14.70
N VAL A 196 1.07 13.25 -14.92
CA VAL A 196 -0.20 13.15 -14.20
C VAL A 196 -0.22 11.84 -13.42
N ARG A 197 -0.68 11.86 -12.16
CA ARG A 197 -0.85 10.63 -11.35
C ARG A 197 -1.63 9.57 -12.11
N TRP A 198 -1.12 8.35 -12.10
CA TRP A 198 -1.76 7.17 -12.63
C TRP A 198 -2.19 6.26 -11.48
N ASN A 199 -3.40 6.50 -10.94
CA ASN A 199 -3.96 5.72 -9.85
C ASN A 199 -4.66 4.44 -10.37
N ALA A 200 -5.02 3.54 -9.46
CA ALA A 200 -5.65 2.26 -9.81
C ALA A 200 -7.02 2.43 -10.49
N SER A 201 -7.77 3.48 -10.18
CA SER A 201 -9.03 3.81 -10.88
C SER A 201 -8.77 4.09 -12.37
N LYS A 202 -7.71 4.86 -12.71
CA LYS A 202 -7.33 5.11 -14.10
C LYS A 202 -6.80 3.86 -14.80
N GLY A 203 -5.96 3.09 -14.09
CA GLY A 203 -5.36 1.89 -14.64
C GLY A 203 -6.40 0.81 -14.93
N PHE A 204 -7.21 0.48 -13.94
CA PHE A 204 -8.01 -0.74 -13.99
C PHE A 204 -9.52 -0.53 -14.19
N LEU A 205 -10.10 0.64 -13.87
CA LEU A 205 -11.54 0.85 -13.98
C LEU A 205 -11.96 1.69 -15.19
N ARG A 206 -11.24 2.74 -15.55
CA ARG A 206 -11.67 3.65 -16.63
C ARG A 206 -11.87 2.93 -17.97
N GLY A 207 -10.96 2.04 -18.32
CA GLY A 207 -11.03 1.29 -19.57
C GLY A 207 -12.18 0.29 -19.68
N ILE A 208 -12.82 -0.01 -18.55
CA ILE A 208 -13.88 -1.02 -18.45
C ILE A 208 -15.22 -0.47 -17.94
N ALA A 209 -15.34 0.85 -17.80
CA ALA A 209 -16.53 1.52 -17.24
C ALA A 209 -17.84 1.19 -18.00
N GLN A 210 -17.74 0.73 -19.25
CA GLN A 210 -18.88 0.37 -20.10
C GLN A 210 -19.28 -1.12 -20.01
N ARG A 211 -18.59 -1.94 -19.22
CA ARG A 211 -18.97 -3.35 -19.05
C ARG A 211 -20.32 -3.46 -18.35
N ALA A 212 -21.31 -4.02 -19.01
CA ALA A 212 -22.68 -4.16 -18.49
C ALA A 212 -22.76 -5.08 -17.25
N ASN A 213 -21.79 -5.95 -17.06
CA ASN A 213 -21.70 -6.91 -15.97
C ASN A 213 -20.88 -6.39 -14.76
N LEU A 214 -20.40 -5.14 -14.80
CA LEU A 214 -19.69 -4.49 -13.70
C LEU A 214 -20.51 -3.31 -13.14
N THR A 215 -20.82 -3.36 -11.87
CA THR A 215 -21.41 -2.24 -11.12
C THR A 215 -20.38 -1.70 -10.13
N VAL A 216 -20.16 -0.37 -10.12
CA VAL A 216 -19.29 0.31 -9.17
C VAL A 216 -20.12 1.31 -8.38
N LEU A 217 -20.22 1.11 -7.06
CA LEU A 217 -20.95 2.00 -6.15
C LEU A 217 -19.95 2.75 -5.27
N THR A 218 -20.02 4.07 -5.31
CA THR A 218 -19.30 4.98 -4.40
C THR A 218 -20.21 5.46 -3.29
N HIS A 219 -19.63 5.99 -2.21
CA HIS A 219 -20.35 6.34 -0.98
C HIS A 219 -21.15 5.15 -0.43
N ALA A 220 -20.67 3.94 -0.68
CA ALA A 220 -21.25 2.66 -0.29
C ALA A 220 -20.36 2.01 0.78
N GLU A 221 -20.68 2.27 2.03
CA GLU A 221 -19.88 1.79 3.16
C GLU A 221 -20.40 0.44 3.63
N VAL A 222 -19.57 -0.60 3.46
CA VAL A 222 -19.87 -1.94 3.94
C VAL A 222 -19.78 -1.98 5.47
N GLN A 223 -20.85 -2.40 6.11
CA GLN A 223 -20.98 -2.45 7.56
C GLN A 223 -20.59 -3.82 8.12
N ARG A 224 -21.06 -4.89 7.48
CA ARG A 224 -20.88 -6.29 7.92
C ARG A 224 -20.88 -7.25 6.75
N VAL A 225 -20.15 -8.35 6.90
CA VAL A 225 -20.32 -9.58 6.13
C VAL A 225 -21.38 -10.43 6.84
N LEU A 226 -22.35 -10.92 6.08
CA LEU A 226 -23.44 -11.74 6.60
C LEU A 226 -23.21 -13.20 6.20
N LEU A 227 -23.23 -14.07 7.20
CA LEU A 227 -23.10 -15.51 7.01
C LEU A 227 -24.48 -16.18 7.06
N GLU A 228 -24.69 -17.15 6.18
CA GLU A 228 -25.82 -18.08 6.19
C GLU A 228 -25.26 -19.50 6.13
N ASP A 229 -25.69 -20.35 7.03
CA ASP A 229 -25.20 -21.74 7.16
C ASP A 229 -23.67 -21.82 7.20
N GLY A 230 -23.03 -20.90 7.93
CA GLY A 230 -21.57 -20.81 8.07
C GLY A 230 -20.82 -20.30 6.84
N ARG A 231 -21.52 -19.94 5.75
CA ARG A 231 -20.92 -19.41 4.51
C ARG A 231 -21.18 -17.92 4.38
N ALA A 232 -20.20 -17.14 3.91
CA ALA A 232 -20.40 -15.74 3.55
C ALA A 232 -21.31 -15.64 2.31
N ARG A 233 -22.48 -14.97 2.49
CA ARG A 233 -23.53 -14.89 1.47
C ARG A 233 -23.91 -13.48 1.07
N ALA A 234 -23.78 -12.52 1.97
CA ALA A 234 -24.23 -11.17 1.69
C ALA A 234 -23.40 -10.12 2.43
N LEU A 235 -23.58 -8.87 2.02
CA LEU A 235 -23.06 -7.69 2.71
C LEU A 235 -24.22 -6.80 3.17
N SER A 236 -24.14 -6.28 4.41
CA SER A 236 -24.90 -5.12 4.85
C SER A 236 -24.10 -3.87 4.50
N VAL A 237 -24.72 -2.94 3.78
CA VAL A 237 -24.07 -1.76 3.21
C VAL A 237 -24.90 -0.52 3.51
N ARG A 238 -24.29 0.53 4.05
CA ARG A 238 -24.91 1.85 4.14
C ARG A 238 -24.66 2.60 2.81
N TRP A 239 -25.72 2.79 2.05
CA TRP A 239 -25.70 3.47 0.77
C TRP A 239 -26.89 4.40 0.60
N GLN A 240 -26.64 5.63 0.16
CA GLN A 240 -27.67 6.68 0.03
C GLN A 240 -28.49 6.91 1.31
N GLY A 241 -27.81 6.89 2.47
CA GLY A 241 -28.43 7.09 3.79
C GLY A 241 -29.30 5.94 4.29
N ARG A 242 -29.32 4.80 3.60
CA ARG A 242 -30.12 3.61 3.96
C ARG A 242 -29.24 2.38 4.08
N GLU A 243 -29.65 1.46 4.94
CA GLU A 243 -29.06 0.13 4.98
C GLU A 243 -29.61 -0.72 3.82
N ARG A 244 -28.70 -1.36 3.10
CA ARG A 244 -28.99 -2.20 1.94
C ARG A 244 -28.29 -3.54 2.08
N ARG A 245 -28.87 -4.58 1.48
CA ARG A 245 -28.30 -5.92 1.41
C ARG A 245 -27.96 -6.26 -0.03
N PHE A 246 -26.71 -6.70 -0.28
CA PHE A 246 -26.27 -7.26 -1.56
C PHE A 246 -25.84 -8.71 -1.35
N GLU A 247 -26.24 -9.60 -2.25
CA GLU A 247 -25.98 -11.04 -2.15
C GLU A 247 -24.91 -11.51 -3.12
N ALA A 248 -24.04 -12.42 -2.65
CA ALA A 248 -23.05 -13.10 -3.45
C ALA A 248 -23.48 -14.54 -3.76
N ARG A 249 -23.55 -14.89 -5.05
CA ARG A 249 -23.76 -16.28 -5.47
C ARG A 249 -22.50 -17.12 -5.23
N ARG A 250 -21.31 -16.53 -5.43
CA ARG A 250 -20.03 -17.21 -5.38
C ARG A 250 -19.20 -16.76 -4.19
N GLU A 251 -18.57 -15.59 -4.28
CA GLU A 251 -17.63 -15.12 -3.26
C GLU A 251 -17.75 -13.63 -2.96
N ILE A 252 -17.39 -13.30 -1.73
CA ILE A 252 -17.11 -11.96 -1.24
C ILE A 252 -15.60 -11.82 -1.09
N VAL A 253 -15.01 -10.77 -1.69
CA VAL A 253 -13.58 -10.49 -1.60
C VAL A 253 -13.37 -9.17 -0.86
N LEU A 254 -12.74 -9.23 0.31
CA LEU A 254 -12.35 -8.05 1.06
C LEU A 254 -11.07 -7.47 0.48
N SER A 255 -11.08 -6.19 0.15
CA SER A 255 -9.97 -5.40 -0.37
C SER A 255 -9.94 -4.01 0.28
N ALA A 256 -10.37 -3.94 1.56
CA ALA A 256 -10.49 -2.69 2.32
C ALA A 256 -9.16 -2.26 2.98
N GLY A 257 -8.06 -2.97 2.70
CA GLY A 257 -6.71 -2.68 3.18
C GLY A 257 -6.46 -3.11 4.63
N ALA A 258 -5.22 -2.92 5.07
CA ALA A 258 -4.72 -3.41 6.35
C ALA A 258 -5.47 -2.86 7.59
N ILE A 259 -6.26 -1.80 7.45
CA ILE A 259 -7.09 -1.26 8.53
C ILE A 259 -8.56 -1.66 8.34
N GLY A 260 -9.11 -1.51 7.14
CA GLY A 260 -10.53 -1.74 6.90
C GLY A 260 -10.92 -3.22 6.93
N SER A 261 -10.11 -4.12 6.34
CA SER A 261 -10.43 -5.55 6.26
C SER A 261 -10.56 -6.22 7.63
N PRO A 262 -9.58 -6.09 8.57
CA PRO A 262 -9.75 -6.64 9.91
C PRO A 262 -10.90 -6.00 10.69
N CYS A 263 -11.12 -4.69 10.57
CA CYS A 263 -12.25 -4.03 11.23
C CYS A 263 -13.60 -4.54 10.74
N LEU A 264 -13.73 -4.80 9.44
CA LEU A 264 -14.96 -5.36 8.87
C LEU A 264 -15.20 -6.79 9.37
N LEU A 265 -14.17 -7.64 9.44
CA LEU A 265 -14.30 -8.98 10.03
C LEU A 265 -14.74 -8.89 11.48
N GLN A 266 -14.09 -8.07 12.31
CA GLN A 266 -14.42 -7.92 13.73
C GLN A 266 -15.88 -7.43 13.92
N ARG A 267 -16.33 -6.43 13.15
CA ARG A 267 -17.73 -5.98 13.17
C ARG A 267 -18.73 -7.05 12.74
N SER A 268 -18.25 -8.01 11.95
CA SER A 268 -19.07 -9.16 11.50
C SER A 268 -19.08 -10.34 12.50
N GLY A 269 -18.47 -10.17 13.68
CA GLY A 269 -18.34 -11.23 14.68
C GLY A 269 -17.26 -12.26 14.35
N ILE A 270 -16.31 -11.91 13.48
CA ILE A 270 -15.20 -12.77 13.07
C ILE A 270 -13.90 -12.17 13.62
N GLY A 271 -13.28 -12.84 14.58
CA GLY A 271 -12.05 -12.30 15.20
C GLY A 271 -11.75 -12.88 16.56
N PRO A 272 -10.88 -12.21 17.35
CA PRO A 272 -10.53 -12.62 18.70
C PRO A 272 -11.78 -12.62 19.61
N GLN A 273 -12.07 -13.76 20.21
CA GLN A 273 -13.26 -13.95 21.05
C GLN A 273 -13.34 -12.92 22.18
N ASP A 274 -12.22 -12.70 22.89
CA ASP A 274 -12.15 -11.77 24.01
C ASP A 274 -12.48 -10.32 23.61
N LEU A 275 -12.11 -9.89 22.41
CA LEU A 275 -12.45 -8.57 21.88
C LEU A 275 -13.95 -8.50 21.57
N LEU A 276 -14.49 -9.52 20.88
CA LEU A 276 -15.88 -9.55 20.44
C LEU A 276 -16.84 -9.56 21.63
N GLU A 277 -16.54 -10.39 22.65
CA GLU A 277 -17.33 -10.47 23.88
C GLU A 277 -17.31 -9.14 24.67
N ARG A 278 -16.15 -8.49 24.82
CA ARG A 278 -16.06 -7.17 25.47
C ARG A 278 -16.90 -6.09 24.78
N LEU A 279 -17.05 -6.18 23.47
CA LEU A 279 -17.83 -5.23 22.67
C LEU A 279 -19.31 -5.61 22.55
N GLY A 280 -19.73 -6.72 23.17
CA GLY A 280 -21.09 -7.25 23.03
C GLY A 280 -21.41 -7.74 21.62
N ALA A 281 -20.40 -8.03 20.80
CA ALA A 281 -20.56 -8.67 19.51
C ALA A 281 -20.82 -10.17 19.69
N GLY A 282 -21.79 -10.74 18.98
CA GLY A 282 -21.92 -12.19 18.90
C GLY A 282 -20.69 -12.79 18.21
N VAL A 283 -20.05 -13.79 18.84
CA VAL A 283 -18.95 -14.53 18.21
C VAL A 283 -19.53 -15.46 17.14
N VAL A 284 -19.37 -15.05 15.88
CA VAL A 284 -19.80 -15.85 14.72
C VAL A 284 -18.72 -16.88 14.36
N HIS A 285 -17.45 -16.46 14.41
CA HIS A 285 -16.32 -17.34 14.16
C HIS A 285 -15.08 -16.81 14.89
N GLU A 286 -14.54 -17.61 15.80
CA GLU A 286 -13.31 -17.27 16.48
C GLU A 286 -12.12 -17.39 15.52
N LEU A 287 -11.41 -16.27 15.32
CA LEU A 287 -10.23 -16.19 14.47
C LEU A 287 -9.21 -15.21 15.09
N PRO A 288 -8.38 -15.67 16.02
CA PRO A 288 -7.56 -14.83 16.90
C PRO A 288 -6.58 -13.91 16.16
N GLY A 289 -6.15 -14.30 14.95
CA GLY A 289 -5.21 -13.53 14.12
C GLY A 289 -5.78 -12.25 13.52
N VAL A 290 -7.10 -12.10 13.47
CA VAL A 290 -7.74 -10.91 12.85
C VAL A 290 -7.34 -9.64 13.58
N GLY A 291 -6.70 -8.72 12.85
CA GLY A 291 -6.18 -7.44 13.35
C GLY A 291 -4.90 -7.55 14.17
N GLY A 292 -4.31 -8.76 14.30
CA GLY A 292 -2.95 -8.95 14.83
C GLY A 292 -1.87 -8.72 13.79
N ASN A 293 -0.59 -8.87 14.18
CA ASN A 293 0.57 -8.82 13.27
C ASN A 293 0.68 -7.53 12.42
N LEU A 294 0.12 -6.41 12.87
CA LEU A 294 0.30 -5.13 12.17
C LEU A 294 1.80 -4.82 12.06
N GLN A 295 2.24 -4.60 10.83
CA GLN A 295 3.59 -4.17 10.48
C GLN A 295 3.51 -2.87 9.70
N ASP A 296 4.51 -2.00 9.86
CA ASP A 296 4.64 -0.77 9.09
C ASP A 296 6.10 -0.30 9.09
N HIS A 297 6.52 0.40 8.07
CA HIS A 297 7.83 1.02 8.02
C HIS A 297 7.83 2.32 8.82
N LEU A 298 8.65 2.38 9.87
CA LEU A 298 8.94 3.60 10.61
C LEU A 298 10.07 4.35 9.94
N GLN A 299 9.82 5.56 9.42
CA GLN A 299 10.86 6.41 8.87
C GLN A 299 11.41 7.39 9.91
N LEU A 300 12.72 7.58 9.90
CA LEU A 300 13.43 8.60 10.66
C LEU A 300 13.70 9.80 9.75
N ARG A 301 13.09 10.95 10.02
CA ARG A 301 13.19 12.13 9.16
C ARG A 301 14.38 12.99 9.55
N MET A 302 15.56 12.71 8.96
CA MET A 302 16.75 13.53 9.17
C MET A 302 16.74 14.74 8.24
N ILE A 303 17.01 15.92 8.78
CA ILE A 303 16.99 17.19 8.04
C ILE A 303 18.37 17.83 8.11
N TYR A 304 18.85 18.26 6.94
CA TYR A 304 20.13 18.96 6.79
C TYR A 304 19.90 20.33 6.13
N LYS A 305 20.32 21.41 6.79
CA LYS A 305 20.43 22.73 6.16
C LYS A 305 21.56 22.69 5.14
N VAL A 306 21.39 23.41 4.04
CA VAL A 306 22.39 23.48 2.95
C VAL A 306 22.52 24.90 2.45
N ASP A 307 23.64 25.18 1.78
CA ASP A 307 23.91 26.46 1.14
C ASP A 307 24.24 26.30 -0.35
N GLY A 308 24.14 27.38 -1.11
CA GLY A 308 24.63 27.44 -2.50
C GLY A 308 23.83 26.64 -3.53
N VAL A 309 22.67 26.08 -3.15
CA VAL A 309 21.81 25.30 -4.05
C VAL A 309 20.33 25.62 -3.79
N PRO A 310 19.52 25.81 -4.83
CA PRO A 310 18.09 26.03 -4.65
C PRO A 310 17.41 24.76 -4.17
N THR A 311 16.51 24.93 -3.20
CA THR A 311 15.62 23.87 -2.70
C THR A 311 14.16 24.27 -2.89
N LEU A 312 13.25 23.32 -2.75
CA LEU A 312 11.83 23.61 -2.87
C LEU A 312 11.34 24.61 -1.80
N ASN A 313 11.97 24.62 -0.62
CA ASN A 313 11.68 25.58 0.45
C ASN A 313 11.75 27.03 -0.07
N GLN A 314 12.81 27.38 -0.79
CA GLN A 314 13.01 28.72 -1.35
C GLN A 314 12.07 28.99 -2.52
N ILE A 315 11.93 28.03 -3.44
CA ILE A 315 11.10 28.18 -4.65
C ILE A 315 9.62 28.35 -4.25
N ALA A 316 9.11 27.49 -3.36
CA ALA A 316 7.72 27.54 -2.91
C ALA A 316 7.44 28.67 -1.90
N GLY A 317 8.48 29.26 -1.28
CA GLY A 317 8.38 30.42 -0.39
C GLY A 317 8.06 31.73 -1.13
N SER A 318 8.31 31.81 -2.44
CA SER A 318 8.12 33.00 -3.27
C SER A 318 6.84 32.93 -4.10
N LEU A 319 6.10 34.06 -4.22
CA LEU A 319 4.92 34.15 -5.11
C LEU A 319 5.31 33.91 -6.56
N TRP A 320 6.43 34.48 -7.02
CA TRP A 320 6.94 34.29 -8.38
C TRP A 320 7.36 32.82 -8.62
N GLY A 321 7.95 32.18 -7.60
CA GLY A 321 8.26 30.75 -7.65
C GLY A 321 7.01 29.90 -7.80
N LYS A 322 5.96 30.17 -7.02
CA LYS A 322 4.67 29.46 -7.13
C LYS A 322 4.03 29.65 -8.51
N LEU A 323 4.02 30.87 -9.02
CA LEU A 323 3.50 31.17 -10.38
C LEU A 323 4.32 30.43 -11.45
N GLY A 324 5.66 30.47 -11.36
CA GLY A 324 6.56 29.78 -12.29
C GLY A 324 6.37 28.26 -12.27
N MET A 325 6.18 27.66 -11.08
CA MET A 325 5.85 26.23 -10.96
C MET A 325 4.52 25.90 -11.64
N GLY A 326 3.49 26.72 -11.44
CA GLY A 326 2.17 26.57 -12.07
C GLY A 326 2.25 26.64 -13.58
N LEU A 327 2.88 27.69 -14.14
CA LEU A 327 3.04 27.89 -15.59
C LEU A 327 3.84 26.75 -16.22
N ARG A 328 4.95 26.32 -15.61
CA ARG A 328 5.76 25.20 -16.09
C ARG A 328 4.94 23.89 -16.14
N TYR A 329 4.15 23.62 -15.11
CA TYR A 329 3.31 22.43 -15.07
C TYR A 329 2.20 22.49 -16.12
N LEU A 330 1.55 23.62 -16.31
CA LEU A 330 0.52 23.80 -17.34
C LEU A 330 1.10 23.60 -18.76
N ALA A 331 2.30 24.13 -19.02
CA ALA A 331 2.92 24.08 -20.35
C ALA A 331 3.51 22.69 -20.69
N SER A 332 4.14 22.01 -19.71
CA SER A 332 4.96 20.81 -20.00
C SER A 332 4.70 19.62 -19.08
N ARG A 333 3.79 19.73 -18.11
CA ARG A 333 3.53 18.71 -17.08
C ARG A 333 4.82 18.26 -16.35
N SER A 334 5.74 19.20 -16.15
CA SER A 334 7.04 18.97 -15.50
C SER A 334 7.32 19.97 -14.38
N GLY A 335 8.47 19.84 -13.71
CA GLY A 335 8.85 20.71 -12.60
C GLY A 335 8.22 20.30 -11.27
N PRO A 336 8.29 21.16 -10.23
CA PRO A 336 7.93 20.76 -8.87
C PRO A 336 6.49 20.26 -8.68
N LEU A 337 5.52 20.67 -9.49
CA LEU A 337 4.14 20.16 -9.40
C LEU A 337 3.99 18.73 -9.94
N SER A 338 4.94 18.24 -10.76
CA SER A 338 4.98 16.84 -11.22
C SER A 338 5.74 15.91 -10.26
N MET A 339 6.20 16.42 -9.15
CA MET A 339 7.05 15.76 -8.20
C MET A 339 6.31 14.70 -7.38
N ALA A 340 6.89 13.51 -7.25
CA ALA A 340 6.56 12.61 -6.16
C ALA A 340 7.06 13.20 -4.82
N PRO A 341 6.55 12.81 -3.65
CA PRO A 341 7.07 13.30 -2.36
C PRO A 341 8.57 13.11 -2.24
N SER A 342 9.08 11.97 -2.69
CA SER A 342 10.50 11.63 -2.71
C SER A 342 10.94 11.35 -4.13
N GLN A 343 12.02 11.98 -4.57
CA GLN A 343 12.54 11.80 -5.91
C GLN A 343 13.64 10.77 -5.96
N LEU A 344 14.59 10.84 -5.02
CA LEU A 344 15.73 9.95 -4.93
C LEU A 344 15.48 8.93 -3.82
N GLY A 345 15.82 7.68 -4.09
CA GLY A 345 15.84 6.59 -3.13
C GLY A 345 17.23 6.02 -2.94
N ALA A 346 17.44 5.35 -1.84
CA ALA A 346 18.55 4.44 -1.69
C ALA A 346 18.13 3.24 -0.84
N PHE A 347 18.61 2.07 -1.22
CA PHE A 347 18.47 0.86 -0.44
C PHE A 347 19.86 0.41 -0.01
N ALA A 348 20.03 0.21 1.28
CA ALA A 348 21.34 -0.06 1.88
C ALA A 348 21.21 -1.05 3.03
N ARG A 349 22.36 -1.60 3.42
CA ARG A 349 22.47 -2.42 4.64
C ARG A 349 22.80 -1.53 5.83
N SER A 350 22.05 -1.70 6.93
CA SER A 350 22.35 -1.02 8.21
C SER A 350 23.72 -1.45 8.75
N ASP A 351 24.04 -2.72 8.55
CA ASP A 351 25.30 -3.38 8.90
C ASP A 351 25.75 -4.25 7.73
N PRO A 352 27.08 -4.34 7.42
CA PRO A 352 27.61 -5.17 6.33
C PRO A 352 27.25 -6.67 6.43
N GLN A 353 26.92 -7.17 7.62
CA GLN A 353 26.52 -8.56 7.84
C GLN A 353 25.06 -8.83 7.47
N GLN A 354 24.26 -7.79 7.21
CA GLN A 354 22.89 -7.99 6.74
C GLN A 354 22.88 -8.74 5.40
N PRO A 355 22.03 -9.75 5.23
CA PRO A 355 22.02 -10.57 4.03
C PRO A 355 21.54 -9.84 2.76
N SER A 356 20.84 -8.71 2.92
CA SER A 356 20.36 -7.80 1.85
C SER A 356 20.13 -6.42 2.43
N ALA A 357 19.86 -5.43 1.56
CA ALA A 357 19.42 -4.11 1.98
C ALA A 357 18.20 -4.21 2.90
N ASN A 358 18.32 -3.64 4.09
CA ASN A 358 17.26 -3.56 5.10
C ASN A 358 16.88 -2.12 5.46
N LEU A 359 17.49 -1.13 4.80
CA LEU A 359 17.15 0.28 4.92
C LEU A 359 16.65 0.81 3.58
N GLU A 360 15.61 1.65 3.61
CA GLU A 360 15.14 2.44 2.47
C GLU A 360 15.21 3.92 2.78
N TYR A 361 15.83 4.68 1.90
CA TYR A 361 15.89 6.13 1.95
C TYR A 361 14.88 6.78 1.01
N HIS A 362 14.26 7.84 1.50
CA HIS A 362 13.42 8.76 0.75
C HIS A 362 14.03 10.16 0.84
N VAL A 363 14.73 10.60 -0.20
CA VAL A 363 15.45 11.87 -0.19
C VAL A 363 14.66 12.94 -0.96
N GLN A 364 14.48 14.10 -0.31
CA GLN A 364 13.64 15.18 -0.77
C GLN A 364 14.41 16.51 -0.72
N PRO A 365 14.37 17.36 -1.76
CA PRO A 365 15.02 18.67 -1.76
C PRO A 365 14.16 19.72 -1.03
N LEU A 366 13.61 19.35 0.11
CA LEU A 366 12.75 20.18 0.95
C LEU A 366 12.80 19.72 2.41
N SER A 367 12.32 20.56 3.31
CA SER A 367 12.14 20.20 4.71
C SER A 367 10.92 20.86 5.34
N LEU A 368 10.34 20.18 6.31
CA LEU A 368 9.23 20.62 7.16
C LEU A 368 9.28 19.83 8.48
N ASP A 369 8.70 20.33 9.54
CA ASP A 369 8.71 19.63 10.84
C ASP A 369 7.82 18.40 10.84
N ARG A 370 6.58 18.53 10.35
CA ARG A 370 5.62 17.42 10.27
C ARG A 370 4.87 17.48 8.94
N PHE A 371 4.46 16.33 8.46
CA PHE A 371 3.64 16.26 7.24
C PHE A 371 2.34 17.07 7.39
N GLY A 372 2.08 17.94 6.42
CA GLY A 372 0.94 18.88 6.45
C GLY A 372 1.28 20.28 7.02
N GLU A 373 2.45 20.46 7.62
CA GLU A 373 2.93 21.78 8.08
C GLU A 373 3.63 22.55 6.94
N PRO A 374 3.79 23.89 7.10
CA PRO A 374 4.53 24.71 6.14
C PRO A 374 5.99 24.24 5.99
N LEU A 375 6.56 24.46 4.79
CA LEU A 375 7.99 24.26 4.58
C LEU A 375 8.80 25.24 5.44
N HIS A 376 9.98 24.80 5.91
CA HIS A 376 10.92 25.69 6.57
C HIS A 376 11.34 26.85 5.66
N THR A 377 11.71 27.97 6.26
CA THR A 377 12.12 29.19 5.50
C THR A 377 13.58 29.13 5.04
N PHE A 378 14.38 28.20 5.53
CA PHE A 378 15.77 27.99 5.15
C PHE A 378 15.92 26.88 4.08
N PRO A 379 16.96 26.93 3.23
CA PRO A 379 17.25 25.86 2.29
C PRO A 379 17.69 24.60 3.03
N ALA A 380 17.09 23.44 2.66
CA ALA A 380 17.40 22.17 3.31
C ALA A 380 16.96 20.99 2.42
N PHE A 381 17.49 19.82 2.74
CA PHE A 381 16.94 18.54 2.27
C PHE A 381 16.55 17.65 3.46
N THR A 382 15.65 16.73 3.18
CA THR A 382 15.29 15.67 4.13
C THR A 382 15.79 14.35 3.56
N ALA A 383 16.56 13.60 4.35
CA ALA A 383 16.86 12.20 4.13
C ALA A 383 16.06 11.37 5.13
N SER A 384 14.90 10.89 4.72
CA SER A 384 14.11 9.97 5.55
C SER A 384 14.62 8.56 5.33
N VAL A 385 14.88 7.81 6.39
CA VAL A 385 15.34 6.42 6.32
C VAL A 385 14.43 5.52 7.15
N CYS A 386 14.05 4.35 6.64
CA CYS A 386 13.24 3.38 7.36
C CYS A 386 13.86 1.98 7.36
N ASP A 387 13.62 1.23 8.43
CA ASP A 387 13.85 -0.21 8.48
C ASP A 387 12.79 -0.93 7.64
N LEU A 388 13.25 -1.74 6.67
CA LEU A 388 12.39 -2.52 5.77
C LEU A 388 11.88 -3.83 6.40
N ARG A 389 12.48 -4.27 7.50
CA ARG A 389 12.22 -5.57 8.12
C ARG A 389 11.97 -5.44 9.62
N PRO A 390 11.01 -4.57 10.03
CA PRO A 390 10.75 -4.33 11.45
C PRO A 390 10.33 -5.63 12.15
N HIS A 391 10.81 -5.80 13.37
CA HIS A 391 10.43 -6.91 14.24
C HIS A 391 9.26 -6.56 15.16
N SER A 392 9.05 -5.29 15.45
CA SER A 392 7.89 -4.80 16.21
C SER A 392 6.59 -5.20 15.52
N ARG A 393 5.61 -5.63 16.31
CA ARG A 393 4.28 -6.04 15.85
C ARG A 393 3.20 -5.31 16.60
N GLY A 394 2.20 -4.86 15.86
CA GLY A 394 1.08 -4.11 16.37
C GLY A 394 -0.26 -4.80 16.16
N THR A 395 -1.32 -4.03 16.42
CA THR A 395 -2.71 -4.49 16.29
C THR A 395 -3.61 -3.41 15.71
N VAL A 396 -4.71 -3.86 15.08
CA VAL A 396 -5.86 -3.07 14.67
C VAL A 396 -7.10 -3.68 15.30
N ARG A 397 -7.81 -2.92 16.14
CA ARG A 397 -9.00 -3.38 16.88
C ARG A 397 -10.12 -2.37 16.75
N ILE A 398 -11.34 -2.81 16.51
CA ILE A 398 -12.52 -1.94 16.62
C ILE A 398 -12.72 -1.54 18.10
N ARG A 399 -13.21 -0.31 18.32
CA ARG A 399 -13.56 0.20 19.66
C ARG A 399 -15.02 -0.06 20.01
N SER A 400 -15.86 -0.14 18.99
CA SER A 400 -17.28 -0.50 19.10
C SER A 400 -17.78 -1.11 17.79
N LEU A 401 -19.07 -1.47 17.76
CA LEU A 401 -19.75 -1.98 16.57
C LEU A 401 -20.19 -0.85 15.62
N ASP A 402 -20.08 0.41 16.03
CA ASP A 402 -20.38 1.55 15.16
C ASP A 402 -19.26 1.72 14.10
N PRO A 403 -19.59 1.62 12.81
CA PRO A 403 -18.62 1.83 11.75
C PRO A 403 -18.07 3.26 11.67
N GLY A 404 -18.80 4.23 12.25
CA GLY A 404 -18.37 5.63 12.33
C GLY A 404 -17.25 5.88 13.34
N GLU A 405 -17.04 4.97 14.29
CA GLU A 405 -15.99 5.06 15.27
C GLU A 405 -14.64 4.55 14.70
N ALA A 406 -13.59 5.39 14.79
CA ALA A 406 -12.26 5.02 14.34
C ALA A 406 -11.69 3.86 15.18
N PRO A 407 -10.99 2.89 14.57
CA PRO A 407 -10.39 1.79 15.29
C PRO A 407 -9.21 2.23 16.15
N SER A 408 -8.86 1.41 17.15
CA SER A 408 -7.57 1.42 17.80
C SER A 408 -6.52 0.91 16.82
N ILE A 409 -5.52 1.73 16.52
CA ILE A 409 -4.39 1.39 15.66
C ILE A 409 -3.13 1.52 16.50
N GLN A 410 -2.55 0.38 16.88
CA GLN A 410 -1.39 0.32 17.76
C GLN A 410 -0.22 -0.34 17.02
N PRO A 411 0.66 0.45 16.37
CA PRO A 411 1.77 -0.10 15.58
C PRO A 411 2.90 -0.71 16.42
N ASN A 412 3.03 -0.31 17.69
CA ASN A 412 4.10 -0.73 18.60
C ASN A 412 5.52 -0.46 18.07
N TYR A 413 5.73 0.61 17.30
CA TYR A 413 7.06 0.95 16.79
C TYR A 413 8.13 0.96 17.88
N LEU A 414 9.32 0.46 17.52
CA LEU A 414 10.51 0.39 18.40
C LEU A 414 10.27 -0.40 19.70
N SER A 415 9.31 -1.30 19.74
CA SER A 415 9.06 -2.18 20.87
C SER A 415 10.04 -3.36 20.93
N ASP A 416 10.64 -3.74 19.80
CA ASP A 416 11.68 -4.76 19.71
C ASP A 416 13.07 -4.11 19.74
N PRO A 417 14.02 -4.58 20.58
CA PRO A 417 15.36 -4.00 20.67
C PRO A 417 16.14 -4.02 19.35
N ARG A 418 15.87 -4.98 18.45
CA ARG A 418 16.52 -5.05 17.13
C ARG A 418 16.17 -3.84 16.26
N ASP A 419 14.93 -3.38 16.33
CA ASP A 419 14.49 -2.18 15.60
C ASP A 419 15.19 -0.91 16.10
N LEU A 420 15.47 -0.84 17.40
CA LEU A 420 16.23 0.27 17.99
C LEU A 420 17.69 0.29 17.48
N THR A 421 18.32 -0.89 17.37
CA THR A 421 19.69 -1.01 16.82
C THR A 421 19.73 -0.58 15.35
N VAL A 422 18.80 -1.08 14.53
CA VAL A 422 18.69 -0.70 13.10
C VAL A 422 18.44 0.81 12.97
N ALA A 423 17.61 1.40 13.82
CA ALA A 423 17.33 2.83 13.81
C ALA A 423 18.58 3.68 14.14
N ALA A 424 19.39 3.27 15.13
CA ALA A 424 20.65 3.93 15.45
C ALA A 424 21.66 3.84 14.29
N ASP A 425 21.78 2.65 13.66
CA ASP A 425 22.67 2.44 12.52
C ASP A 425 22.21 3.23 11.28
N ALA A 426 20.91 3.36 11.06
CA ALA A 426 20.35 4.19 10.00
C ALA A 426 20.74 5.67 10.16
N ILE A 427 20.70 6.21 11.40
CA ILE A 427 21.18 7.58 11.67
C ILE A 427 22.68 7.71 11.40
N ARG A 428 23.49 6.74 11.84
CA ARG A 428 24.95 6.74 11.58
C ARG A 428 25.26 6.70 10.09
N LEU A 429 24.58 5.84 9.33
CA LEU A 429 24.78 5.74 7.89
C LEU A 429 24.40 7.05 7.19
N THR A 430 23.27 7.65 7.56
CA THR A 430 22.83 8.95 7.01
C THR A 430 23.85 10.05 7.26
N ARG A 431 24.45 10.10 8.45
CA ARG A 431 25.54 11.04 8.79
C ARG A 431 26.79 10.81 7.93
N ARG A 432 27.17 9.55 7.69
CA ARG A 432 28.31 9.24 6.78
C ARG A 432 28.04 9.73 5.36
N ILE A 433 26.84 9.52 4.82
CA ILE A 433 26.46 10.01 3.49
C ILE A 433 26.49 11.55 3.46
N ALA A 434 25.91 12.22 4.46
CA ALA A 434 25.88 13.68 4.53
C ALA A 434 27.29 14.31 4.65
N ALA A 435 28.25 13.62 5.26
CA ALA A 435 29.63 14.07 5.41
C ALA A 435 30.53 13.75 4.20
N ALA A 436 30.02 13.03 3.19
CA ALA A 436 30.82 12.62 2.04
C ALA A 436 31.23 13.81 1.16
N PRO A 437 32.41 13.76 0.49
CA PRO A 437 32.95 14.87 -0.29
C PRO A 437 32.02 15.44 -1.36
N ALA A 438 31.18 14.63 -2.00
CA ALA A 438 30.23 15.09 -3.02
C ALA A 438 29.22 16.12 -2.51
N LEU A 439 28.90 16.12 -1.22
CA LEU A 439 28.00 17.09 -0.60
C LEU A 439 28.72 18.30 0.02
N ALA A 440 30.05 18.28 0.12
CA ALA A 440 30.83 19.32 0.82
C ALA A 440 30.59 20.73 0.26
N ALA A 441 30.37 20.86 -1.07
CA ALA A 441 30.10 22.14 -1.72
C ALA A 441 28.81 22.81 -1.21
N PHE A 442 27.85 22.03 -0.68
CA PHE A 442 26.58 22.50 -0.15
C PHE A 442 26.60 22.66 1.38
N ARG A 443 27.70 22.37 2.03
CA ARG A 443 27.93 22.55 3.48
C ARG A 443 26.78 22.03 4.35
N PRO A 444 26.41 20.75 4.23
CA PRO A 444 25.27 20.21 4.97
C PRO A 444 25.50 20.32 6.48
N GLN A 445 24.52 20.87 7.18
CA GLN A 445 24.49 20.99 8.65
C GLN A 445 23.28 20.24 9.17
N GLU A 446 23.51 19.25 10.03
CA GLU A 446 22.44 18.48 10.65
C GLU A 446 21.57 19.41 11.48
N TYR A 447 20.27 19.47 11.14
CA TYR A 447 19.26 20.22 11.87
C TYR A 447 18.39 19.30 12.74
N LYS A 448 18.10 18.09 12.23
CA LYS A 448 17.30 17.07 12.90
C LYS A 448 17.90 15.69 12.66
N PRO A 449 18.10 14.85 13.70
CA PRO A 449 17.79 15.08 15.11
C PRO A 449 18.65 16.12 15.80
N GLY A 450 19.89 16.34 15.40
CA GLY A 450 20.88 17.23 15.96
C GLY A 450 22.20 16.52 16.27
N PRO A 451 23.36 17.20 16.12
CA PRO A 451 24.69 16.60 16.29
C PRO A 451 25.03 16.21 17.73
N GLU A 452 24.20 16.63 18.70
CA GLU A 452 24.33 16.31 20.12
C GLU A 452 24.02 14.84 20.45
N TYR A 453 23.18 14.18 19.65
CA TYR A 453 22.84 12.76 19.82
C TYR A 453 24.00 11.89 19.29
N ARG A 454 24.80 11.30 20.19
CA ARG A 454 26.04 10.60 19.83
C ARG A 454 26.13 9.17 20.31
N SER A 455 25.76 8.89 21.57
CA SER A 455 25.79 7.53 22.12
C SER A 455 24.71 6.65 21.48
N GLU A 456 24.78 5.35 21.70
CA GLU A 456 23.75 4.40 21.26
C GLU A 456 22.38 4.81 21.80
N GLU A 457 22.29 5.09 23.10
CA GLU A 457 21.06 5.48 23.79
C GLU A 457 20.54 6.84 23.28
N ASP A 458 21.46 7.76 22.95
CA ASP A 458 21.08 9.04 22.34
C ASP A 458 20.43 8.83 20.97
N LEU A 459 21.03 7.99 20.11
CA LEU A 459 20.51 7.71 18.77
C LEU A 459 19.16 7.00 18.83
N GLN A 460 18.97 6.06 19.75
CA GLN A 460 17.68 5.41 19.98
C GLN A 460 16.63 6.39 20.46
N ARG A 461 17.00 7.31 21.37
CA ARG A 461 16.13 8.40 21.82
C ARG A 461 15.76 9.35 20.67
N ALA A 462 16.73 9.71 19.84
CA ALA A 462 16.51 10.52 18.65
C ALA A 462 15.55 9.83 17.67
N ALA A 463 15.72 8.53 17.43
CA ALA A 463 14.80 7.75 16.59
C ALA A 463 13.36 7.81 17.13
N ALA A 464 13.17 7.68 18.45
CA ALA A 464 11.86 7.82 19.08
C ALA A 464 11.24 9.23 18.90
N GLU A 465 12.06 10.28 18.82
CA GLU A 465 11.61 11.67 18.65
C GLU A 465 11.26 12.02 17.22
N ILE A 466 12.09 11.61 16.23
CA ILE A 466 11.92 11.98 14.82
C ILE A 466 11.18 10.93 14.00
N GLY A 467 10.93 9.75 14.58
CA GLY A 467 10.25 8.64 13.92
C GLY A 467 8.80 8.97 13.57
N THR A 468 8.37 8.59 12.38
CA THR A 468 6.99 8.67 11.92
C THR A 468 6.69 7.57 10.91
N THR A 469 5.42 7.24 10.68
CA THR A 469 5.03 6.27 9.66
C THR A 469 5.41 6.75 8.25
N ILE A 470 5.73 5.80 7.34
CA ILE A 470 5.76 6.06 5.90
C ILE A 470 4.52 5.50 5.20
N PHE A 471 3.50 5.13 5.98
CA PHE A 471 2.15 4.78 5.50
C PHE A 471 2.05 3.42 4.79
N HIS A 472 2.80 2.41 5.23
CA HIS A 472 2.83 1.07 4.66
C HIS A 472 2.24 -0.03 5.58
N PRO A 473 1.09 0.19 6.29
CA PRO A 473 0.54 -0.85 7.17
C PRO A 473 0.18 -2.10 6.39
N ALA A 474 0.53 -3.27 6.96
CA ALA A 474 0.30 -4.58 6.37
C ALA A 474 0.14 -5.67 7.46
N GLY A 475 -0.27 -6.85 7.07
CA GLY A 475 -0.16 -8.07 7.88
C GLY A 475 -1.30 -8.37 8.83
N THR A 476 -2.31 -7.54 8.92
CA THR A 476 -3.40 -7.61 9.92
C THR A 476 -4.44 -8.71 9.69
N CYS A 477 -4.36 -9.42 8.57
CA CYS A 477 -5.11 -10.64 8.25
C CYS A 477 -4.17 -11.63 7.57
N ARG A 478 -2.98 -11.87 8.18
CA ARG A 478 -1.87 -12.57 7.53
C ARG A 478 -2.25 -13.93 6.97
N MET A 479 -1.70 -14.27 5.80
CA MET A 479 -1.80 -15.61 5.25
C MET A 479 -0.84 -16.56 5.98
N GLY A 480 -1.20 -17.83 5.99
CA GLY A 480 -0.40 -18.87 6.62
C GLY A 480 -1.22 -20.05 7.12
N GLN A 481 -0.59 -20.82 8.00
CA GLN A 481 -1.18 -21.96 8.70
C GLN A 481 -1.12 -21.73 10.22
N GLY A 482 -1.95 -22.44 10.96
CA GLY A 482 -2.02 -22.32 12.41
C GLY A 482 -2.93 -21.21 12.91
N SER A 483 -3.09 -21.13 14.23
CA SER A 483 -4.14 -20.34 14.91
C SER A 483 -4.07 -18.82 14.70
N GLN A 484 -2.91 -18.30 14.33
CA GLN A 484 -2.72 -16.86 14.09
C GLN A 484 -2.81 -16.48 12.59
N ALA A 485 -3.04 -17.44 11.69
CA ALA A 485 -3.31 -17.16 10.29
C ALA A 485 -4.80 -16.84 10.09
N VAL A 486 -5.09 -15.84 9.26
CA VAL A 486 -6.47 -15.42 8.96
C VAL A 486 -6.92 -16.02 7.63
N VAL A 487 -6.01 -16.10 6.66
CA VAL A 487 -6.29 -16.71 5.35
C VAL A 487 -5.26 -17.78 5.00
N ASP A 488 -5.67 -18.72 4.16
CA ASP A 488 -4.79 -19.73 3.58
C ASP A 488 -3.96 -19.15 2.40
N ALA A 489 -3.07 -19.98 1.82
CA ALA A 489 -2.28 -19.58 0.66
C ALA A 489 -3.11 -19.29 -0.62
N GLN A 490 -4.39 -19.66 -0.65
CA GLN A 490 -5.35 -19.28 -1.68
C GLN A 490 -6.17 -18.05 -1.29
N LEU A 491 -5.80 -17.36 -0.19
CA LEU A 491 -6.43 -16.16 0.34
C LEU A 491 -7.88 -16.37 0.86
N ARG A 492 -8.30 -17.61 1.08
CA ARG A 492 -9.61 -17.95 1.67
C ARG A 492 -9.54 -17.76 3.18
N VAL A 493 -10.53 -17.12 3.76
CA VAL A 493 -10.62 -16.96 5.21
C VAL A 493 -10.82 -18.34 5.85
N HIS A 494 -9.97 -18.68 6.82
CA HIS A 494 -10.04 -19.97 7.50
C HIS A 494 -11.42 -20.18 8.15
N GLY A 495 -12.04 -21.34 7.86
CA GLY A 495 -13.34 -21.73 8.41
C GLY A 495 -14.55 -21.02 7.83
N ILE A 496 -14.40 -20.09 6.88
CA ILE A 496 -15.54 -19.35 6.28
C ILE A 496 -15.54 -19.47 4.75
N PRO A 497 -16.26 -20.46 4.20
CA PRO A 497 -16.42 -20.58 2.75
C PRO A 497 -17.04 -19.33 2.14
N GLY A 498 -16.67 -19.02 0.90
CA GLY A 498 -17.19 -17.88 0.15
C GLY A 498 -16.63 -16.52 0.56
N LEU A 499 -15.60 -16.47 1.41
CA LEU A 499 -14.92 -15.24 1.83
C LEU A 499 -13.42 -15.31 1.56
N ARG A 500 -12.88 -14.30 0.87
CA ARG A 500 -11.45 -14.09 0.65
C ARG A 500 -11.02 -12.70 1.08
N ILE A 501 -9.72 -12.54 1.31
CA ILE A 501 -9.09 -11.24 1.52
C ILE A 501 -7.97 -11.09 0.52
N ALA A 502 -7.94 -9.97 -0.20
CA ALA A 502 -6.92 -9.69 -1.20
C ALA A 502 -6.50 -8.22 -1.12
N ASP A 503 -5.65 -7.87 -0.16
CA ASP A 503 -5.03 -6.56 0.03
C ASP A 503 -3.76 -6.69 0.91
N ALA A 504 -3.20 -5.57 1.38
CA ALA A 504 -1.98 -5.57 2.19
C ALA A 504 -2.13 -6.32 3.53
N SER A 505 -3.35 -6.54 4.02
CA SER A 505 -3.56 -7.21 5.30
C SER A 505 -3.10 -8.67 5.29
N ILE A 506 -3.03 -9.32 4.11
CA ILE A 506 -2.66 -10.74 4.01
C ILE A 506 -1.15 -11.00 4.12
N MET A 507 -0.31 -9.98 3.98
CA MET A 507 1.14 -10.15 4.00
C MET A 507 1.60 -10.77 5.32
N PRO A 508 2.26 -11.94 5.33
CA PRO A 508 2.79 -12.52 6.57
C PRO A 508 3.97 -11.70 7.10
N SER A 509 4.82 -11.23 6.19
CA SER A 509 5.90 -10.27 6.42
C SER A 509 5.83 -9.13 5.40
N LEU A 510 6.22 -7.92 5.83
CA LEU A 510 6.17 -6.72 5.00
C LEU A 510 7.22 -6.78 3.89
N THR A 511 6.89 -6.33 2.68
CA THR A 511 7.80 -6.27 1.53
C THR A 511 8.77 -5.10 1.63
N SER A 512 9.98 -5.26 1.10
CA SER A 512 11.08 -4.29 1.17
C SER A 512 10.87 -3.12 0.21
N GLY A 513 10.01 -2.16 0.58
CA GLY A 513 9.70 -0.96 -0.18
C GLY A 513 8.23 -0.56 -0.12
N ASN A 514 7.81 0.33 -1.02
CA ASN A 514 6.43 0.81 -1.10
C ASN A 514 5.45 -0.30 -1.49
N THR A 515 4.33 -0.38 -0.81
CA THR A 515 3.43 -1.55 -0.83
C THR A 515 2.38 -1.57 -1.95
N CYS A 516 2.28 -0.54 -2.80
CA CYS A 516 1.21 -0.46 -3.80
C CYS A 516 1.30 -1.57 -4.86
N SER A 517 2.49 -1.80 -5.45
CA SER A 517 2.67 -2.84 -6.47
C SER A 517 2.60 -4.25 -5.88
N PRO A 518 3.16 -4.54 -4.68
CA PRO A 518 2.86 -5.77 -3.96
C PRO A 518 1.37 -6.06 -3.77
N VAL A 519 0.56 -5.04 -3.43
CA VAL A 519 -0.90 -5.18 -3.31
C VAL A 519 -1.55 -5.52 -4.65
N LEU A 520 -1.07 -4.92 -5.74
CA LEU A 520 -1.57 -5.24 -7.09
C LEU A 520 -1.25 -6.68 -7.49
N VAL A 521 -0.04 -7.19 -7.20
CA VAL A 521 0.29 -8.59 -7.51
C VAL A 521 -0.50 -9.58 -6.66
N ILE A 522 -0.78 -9.25 -5.40
CA ILE A 522 -1.69 -10.03 -4.54
C ILE A 522 -3.07 -10.13 -5.20
N ALA A 523 -3.62 -9.02 -5.68
CA ALA A 523 -4.93 -8.98 -6.33
C ALA A 523 -4.94 -9.72 -7.68
N GLU A 524 -3.88 -9.61 -8.49
CA GLU A 524 -3.74 -10.36 -9.75
C GLU A 524 -3.69 -11.87 -9.50
N LYS A 525 -2.94 -12.30 -8.48
CA LYS A 525 -2.87 -13.69 -8.04
C LYS A 525 -4.23 -14.18 -7.54
N ALA A 526 -4.92 -13.38 -6.71
CA ALA A 526 -6.26 -13.68 -6.22
C ALA A 526 -7.26 -13.89 -7.37
N ALA A 527 -7.27 -12.99 -8.35
CA ALA A 527 -8.13 -13.11 -9.52
C ALA A 527 -7.87 -14.41 -10.30
N GLN A 528 -6.59 -14.79 -10.48
CA GLN A 528 -6.24 -16.06 -11.13
C GLN A 528 -6.73 -17.27 -10.35
N MET A 529 -6.58 -17.27 -9.02
CA MET A 529 -7.06 -18.35 -8.15
C MET A 529 -8.59 -18.49 -8.24
N ILE A 530 -9.34 -17.40 -8.11
CA ILE A 530 -10.81 -17.37 -8.21
C ILE A 530 -11.28 -17.90 -9.56
N LEU A 531 -10.69 -17.42 -10.66
CA LEU A 531 -11.09 -17.84 -12.01
C LEU A 531 -10.68 -19.28 -12.32
N ALA A 532 -9.57 -19.79 -11.77
CA ALA A 532 -9.15 -21.18 -11.94
C ALA A 532 -10.06 -22.14 -11.16
N GLU A 533 -10.49 -21.79 -9.95
CA GLU A 533 -11.44 -22.56 -9.15
C GLU A 533 -12.79 -22.68 -9.86
N ARG A 534 -13.30 -21.57 -10.41
CA ARG A 534 -14.52 -21.57 -11.25
C ARG A 534 -14.44 -22.53 -12.43
N ARG A 535 -13.32 -22.53 -13.15
CA ARG A 535 -13.15 -23.42 -14.31
C ARG A 535 -13.19 -24.89 -13.91
N ARG A 536 -12.65 -25.24 -12.76
CA ARG A 536 -12.68 -26.60 -12.22
C ARG A 536 -14.09 -27.04 -11.82
N GLU A 537 -14.88 -26.12 -11.23
CA GLU A 537 -16.28 -26.38 -10.88
C GLU A 537 -17.19 -26.57 -12.12
N ALA A 538 -16.92 -25.84 -13.21
CA ALA A 538 -17.69 -25.92 -14.43
C ALA A 538 -17.38 -27.16 -15.31
N ALA A 539 -16.18 -27.72 -15.19
CA ALA A 539 -15.73 -28.83 -16.02
C ALA A 539 -16.57 -30.12 -15.88
N PRO A 540 -17.01 -30.57 -14.67
CA PRO A 540 -17.88 -31.73 -14.52
C PRO A 540 -19.26 -31.52 -15.14
N GLN A 541 -19.86 -30.33 -15.00
CA GLN A 541 -21.20 -30.02 -15.52
C GLN A 541 -21.26 -30.02 -17.05
N VAL A 542 -20.18 -29.62 -17.71
CA VAL A 542 -20.07 -29.67 -19.18
C VAL A 542 -19.96 -31.13 -19.68
N LEU A 543 -19.23 -31.99 -18.93
CA LEU A 543 -19.11 -33.41 -19.28
C LEU A 543 -20.45 -34.14 -19.11
N GLU A 544 -21.16 -33.91 -18.00
CA GLU A 544 -22.49 -34.50 -17.76
C GLU A 544 -23.53 -34.04 -18.78
N SER A 545 -23.53 -32.77 -19.14
CA SER A 545 -24.43 -32.25 -20.18
C SER A 545 -24.12 -32.78 -21.57
N ALA A 546 -22.83 -32.97 -21.92
CA ALA A 546 -22.41 -33.59 -23.17
C ALA A 546 -22.76 -35.08 -23.25
N MET A 547 -22.62 -35.83 -22.12
CA MET A 547 -23.03 -37.24 -22.03
C MET A 547 -24.56 -37.40 -22.10
N ALA A 548 -25.32 -36.47 -21.50
CA ALA A 548 -26.78 -36.47 -21.58
C ALA A 548 -27.30 -36.10 -22.97
N ALA A 549 -26.61 -35.27 -23.72
CA ALA A 549 -26.96 -34.92 -25.10
C ALA A 549 -26.60 -36.06 -26.10
N GLY A 550 -25.42 -36.70 -25.96
CA GLY A 550 -25.01 -37.84 -26.77
C GLY A 550 -25.81 -39.12 -26.54
N GLY A 551 -26.40 -39.30 -25.35
CA GLY A 551 -27.28 -40.42 -25.03
C GLY A 551 -28.68 -40.33 -25.67
N LYS A 552 -29.13 -39.15 -26.09
CA LYS A 552 -30.41 -38.97 -26.78
C LYS A 552 -30.34 -39.29 -28.30
N GLU A 553 -29.20 -39.07 -28.95
CA GLU A 553 -29.00 -39.44 -30.34
C GLU A 553 -28.84 -40.95 -30.60
N ALA A 554 -28.45 -41.72 -29.58
CA ALA A 554 -28.26 -43.18 -29.68
C ALA A 554 -29.56 -43.99 -29.43
N VAL A 555 -30.68 -43.35 -29.07
CA VAL A 555 -31.98 -44.01 -28.84
C VAL A 555 -32.96 -43.77 -29.99
N GLU A 556 -32.65 -42.87 -30.96
CA GLU A 556 -33.47 -42.60 -32.15
C GLU A 556 -32.87 -43.14 -33.46
N ALA A 557 -31.82 -43.95 -33.40
CA ALA A 557 -31.26 -44.69 -34.53
C ALA A 557 -31.49 -46.20 -34.29
#